data_9cb857bb7753157894abff5fce2e965d
#
_entry.id   9cb857bb7753157894abff5fce2e965d
#
_cell.length_a   1.000
_cell.length_b   1.000
_cell.length_c   1.000
_cell.angle_alpha   90.00
_cell.angle_beta   90.00
_cell.angle_gamma   90.00
#
_symmetry.space_group_name_H-M   'P 1'
#
loop_
_entity.id
_entity.type
_entity.pdbx_description
1 polymer ?
#
loop_
_entity_poly.entity_id
_entity_poly.type
_entity_poly.pdbx_seq_one_letter_code
_entity_poly.pdbx_strand_id
1 'polypeptide(L)'
;VYDEGLELPDDVTIIWPDDNYGYMKRLSSPKEQKRSGRSGVYYHSSYLGKPHDHLWMNTTSPTLMYEELRKAYDMTADRIWLLNAGDIKACEFAVDFFLSMAYDIDSFNFDRAAAYRTEWLCGMLGDEYRNEYQDVLNSFYKLAFARRPEFMGWGYQWATDKHGRERNTDTDFSLTNYREVDSRLSEYRRIGSITEEILNKLPEEKKACFYQSMYYPVKGCELLNRMILDGQRNRWYSIQQRAATGELEKTVKACYDSLQVITKGYNSLLGGKWNHVMTMKQGFAAAYFELPALRKASLASTAVLGVMAEGEDVLKGLKSFHSLPCFNTYLRQSYYVDVFNKGASPLKWKASVTDSWILLSKKAGETSTEERIEVSIDWEKVPTGEKVFGVLEITSAQGEKENVYVSVFNPSSPSLAEMDTLFVEHNGYVSIDATGFHRKHEIGEIKFDVVEGLGFDNK
;
A
#
# COMPACT_ATOMS: atom_id res chain seq x y z
N VAL A 1 -7.39 12.69 -32.29
CA VAL A 1 -7.13 13.20 -33.65
C VAL A 1 -6.82 12.05 -34.59
N TYR A 2 -5.79 11.19 -34.31
CA TYR A 2 -5.45 10.06 -35.19
C TYR A 2 -6.59 9.03 -35.28
N ASP A 3 -7.12 8.62 -34.14
CA ASP A 3 -8.26 7.67 -34.08
C ASP A 3 -9.59 8.30 -34.61
N GLU A 4 -9.63 9.61 -34.80
CA GLU A 4 -10.74 10.35 -35.40
C GLU A 4 -10.62 10.45 -36.92
N GLY A 5 -9.64 9.80 -37.54
CA GLY A 5 -9.51 9.69 -38.99
C GLY A 5 -8.43 10.55 -39.61
N LEU A 6 -7.45 11.06 -38.87
CA LEU A 6 -6.29 11.71 -39.45
C LEU A 6 -5.50 10.72 -40.31
N GLU A 7 -5.41 10.96 -41.58
CA GLU A 7 -4.60 10.18 -42.52
C GLU A 7 -3.13 10.63 -42.45
N LEU A 8 -2.22 9.67 -42.28
CA LEU A 8 -0.79 9.88 -42.27
C LEU A 8 -0.12 9.10 -43.40
N PRO A 9 0.93 9.66 -44.07
CA PRO A 9 1.77 8.88 -44.97
C PRO A 9 2.29 7.60 -44.34
N ASP A 10 2.43 6.54 -45.13
CA ASP A 10 2.70 5.21 -44.60
C ASP A 10 4.09 5.08 -43.94
N ASP A 11 5.03 5.93 -44.34
CA ASP A 11 6.41 6.01 -43.84
C ASP A 11 6.57 6.86 -42.55
N VAL A 12 5.49 7.53 -42.10
CA VAL A 12 5.51 8.28 -40.82
C VAL A 12 5.47 7.32 -39.66
N THR A 13 6.42 7.42 -38.74
CA THR A 13 6.44 6.66 -37.47
C THR A 13 5.42 7.23 -36.48
N ILE A 14 4.53 6.40 -35.96
CA ILE A 14 3.56 6.79 -34.95
C ILE A 14 4.15 6.51 -33.56
N ILE A 15 4.16 7.50 -32.66
CA ILE A 15 4.64 7.31 -31.29
C ILE A 15 3.43 7.21 -30.36
N TRP A 16 3.29 6.06 -29.69
CA TRP A 16 2.24 5.79 -28.72
C TRP A 16 2.69 6.21 -27.32
N PRO A 17 1.97 7.10 -26.64
CA PRO A 17 2.25 7.42 -25.24
C PRO A 17 1.63 6.36 -24.31
N ASP A 18 2.22 6.23 -23.14
CA ASP A 18 1.55 5.61 -22.01
C ASP A 18 0.49 6.55 -21.39
N ASP A 19 -0.17 6.12 -20.34
CA ASP A 19 -1.18 6.90 -19.60
C ASP A 19 -0.56 7.87 -18.56
N ASN A 20 0.71 8.22 -18.67
CA ASN A 20 1.53 8.98 -17.74
C ASN A 20 1.92 8.19 -16.46
N TYR A 21 1.41 6.97 -16.28
CA TYR A 21 1.62 6.16 -15.08
C TYR A 21 2.25 4.79 -15.37
N GLY A 22 2.72 4.61 -16.61
CA GLY A 22 3.46 3.42 -17.02
C GLY A 22 2.62 2.36 -17.75
N TYR A 23 1.36 2.61 -18.10
CA TYR A 23 0.51 1.65 -18.82
C TYR A 23 0.25 2.10 -20.25
N MET A 24 0.58 1.26 -21.24
CA MET A 24 0.32 1.50 -22.65
C MET A 24 -1.14 1.19 -22.98
N LYS A 25 -1.97 2.23 -23.07
CA LYS A 25 -3.42 2.08 -23.33
C LYS A 25 -3.75 1.91 -24.82
N ARG A 26 -2.85 2.29 -25.72
CA ARG A 26 -3.03 2.23 -27.17
C ARG A 26 -1.73 1.79 -27.83
N LEU A 27 -1.80 0.75 -28.66
CA LEU A 27 -0.70 0.24 -29.48
C LEU A 27 -1.19 0.00 -30.91
N SER A 28 -0.28 -0.28 -31.82
CA SER A 28 -0.59 -0.49 -33.24
C SER A 28 -1.51 -1.70 -33.44
N SER A 29 -2.66 -1.46 -34.06
CA SER A 29 -3.55 -2.52 -34.56
C SER A 29 -2.87 -3.38 -35.63
N PRO A 30 -3.38 -4.56 -35.98
CA PRO A 30 -2.81 -5.41 -37.04
C PRO A 30 -2.71 -4.72 -38.42
N LYS A 31 -3.57 -3.71 -38.70
CA LYS A 31 -3.49 -2.91 -39.91
C LYS A 31 -2.32 -1.92 -39.82
N GLU A 32 -2.16 -1.25 -38.68
CA GLU A 32 -1.12 -0.26 -38.43
C GLU A 32 0.28 -0.89 -38.34
N GLN A 33 0.39 -2.12 -37.86
CA GLN A 33 1.64 -2.87 -37.82
C GLN A 33 2.24 -3.12 -39.22
N LYS A 34 1.43 -3.04 -40.27
CA LYS A 34 1.86 -3.20 -41.67
C LYS A 34 2.48 -1.94 -42.27
N ARG A 35 2.38 -0.79 -41.58
CA ARG A 35 2.95 0.48 -42.04
C ARG A 35 4.47 0.40 -42.13
N SER A 36 5.06 0.97 -43.16
CA SER A 36 6.54 1.00 -43.31
C SER A 36 7.22 1.88 -42.25
N GLY A 37 6.55 2.92 -41.77
CA GLY A 37 7.02 3.78 -40.67
C GLY A 37 6.98 3.10 -39.31
N ARG A 38 6.21 1.99 -39.14
CA ARG A 38 6.05 1.29 -37.88
C ARG A 38 5.66 2.24 -36.73
N SER A 39 6.05 1.94 -35.50
CA SER A 39 5.73 2.79 -34.35
C SER A 39 6.87 2.87 -33.33
N GLY A 40 6.68 3.72 -32.35
CA GLY A 40 7.53 3.88 -31.19
C GLY A 40 6.72 4.13 -29.92
N VAL A 41 7.41 4.36 -28.83
CA VAL A 41 6.79 4.64 -27.52
C VAL A 41 7.26 5.98 -26.95
N TYR A 42 6.39 6.60 -26.17
CA TYR A 42 6.71 7.69 -25.25
C TYR A 42 6.28 7.26 -23.84
N TYR A 43 7.26 6.86 -23.04
CA TYR A 43 7.04 6.22 -21.73
C TYR A 43 7.41 7.17 -20.58
N HIS A 44 6.67 7.14 -19.48
CA HIS A 44 6.90 7.95 -18.30
C HIS A 44 7.41 7.10 -17.13
N SER A 45 8.68 7.25 -16.76
CA SER A 45 9.20 6.74 -15.49
C SER A 45 8.90 7.68 -14.31
N SER A 46 8.65 8.95 -14.61
CA SER A 46 8.12 9.96 -13.71
C SER A 46 7.23 10.92 -14.49
N TYR A 47 6.31 11.59 -13.81
CA TYR A 47 5.36 12.51 -14.45
C TYR A 47 5.14 13.76 -13.60
N LEU A 48 5.23 14.93 -14.24
CA LEU A 48 4.86 16.22 -13.69
C LEU A 48 3.61 16.73 -14.39
N GLY A 49 2.47 16.70 -13.75
CA GLY A 49 1.25 17.21 -14.38
C GLY A 49 -0.03 16.75 -13.73
N LYS A 50 -1.14 17.08 -14.37
CA LYS A 50 -2.47 16.63 -13.96
C LYS A 50 -2.74 15.22 -14.47
N PRO A 51 -3.48 14.43 -13.73
CA PRO A 51 -4.15 14.77 -12.46
C PRO A 51 -3.22 14.79 -11.25
N HIS A 52 -2.08 14.08 -11.25
CA HIS A 52 -1.16 14.00 -10.12
C HIS A 52 0.28 13.72 -10.55
N ASP A 53 1.24 14.31 -9.82
CA ASP A 53 2.67 14.06 -10.03
C ASP A 53 3.13 12.74 -9.43
N HIS A 54 4.14 12.10 -10.05
CA HIS A 54 5.01 11.12 -9.41
C HIS A 54 6.46 11.35 -9.89
N LEU A 55 7.33 11.83 -9.03
CA LEU A 55 8.61 12.41 -9.46
C LEU A 55 9.84 11.75 -8.86
N TRP A 56 9.86 11.44 -7.57
CA TRP A 56 11.11 11.20 -6.85
C TRP A 56 11.21 9.87 -6.10
N MET A 57 10.11 9.16 -5.91
CA MET A 57 10.12 7.89 -5.14
C MET A 57 10.41 6.67 -5.99
N ASN A 58 10.37 6.80 -7.32
CA ASN A 58 10.67 5.70 -8.25
C ASN A 58 9.79 4.45 -8.04
N THR A 59 8.49 4.67 -7.96
CA THR A 59 7.49 3.65 -7.59
C THR A 59 6.98 2.82 -8.76
N THR A 60 7.46 3.05 -9.98
CA THR A 60 7.17 2.22 -11.15
C THR A 60 8.04 0.96 -11.10
N SER A 61 7.41 -0.21 -11.01
CA SER A 61 8.11 -1.49 -10.97
C SER A 61 8.85 -1.77 -12.30
N PRO A 62 10.08 -2.31 -12.26
CA PRO A 62 10.78 -2.73 -13.47
C PRO A 62 10.04 -3.85 -14.22
N THR A 63 9.31 -4.72 -13.52
CA THR A 63 8.48 -5.75 -14.16
C THR A 63 7.29 -5.15 -14.92
N LEU A 64 6.66 -4.10 -14.39
CA LEU A 64 5.64 -3.35 -15.13
C LEU A 64 6.23 -2.65 -16.37
N MET A 65 7.40 -2.02 -16.23
CA MET A 65 8.07 -1.42 -17.38
C MET A 65 8.39 -2.46 -18.46
N TYR A 66 8.88 -3.64 -18.06
CA TYR A 66 9.17 -4.74 -18.98
C TYR A 66 7.90 -5.22 -19.69
N GLU A 67 6.83 -5.50 -18.95
CA GLU A 67 5.56 -5.96 -19.51
C GLU A 67 5.04 -5.00 -20.59
N GLU A 68 4.94 -3.73 -20.25
CA GLU A 68 4.36 -2.73 -21.13
C GLU A 68 5.25 -2.42 -22.36
N LEU A 69 6.55 -2.38 -22.18
CA LEU A 69 7.49 -2.11 -23.25
C LEU A 69 7.71 -3.35 -24.14
N ARG A 70 7.73 -4.56 -23.58
CA ARG A 70 7.78 -5.81 -24.36
C ARG A 70 6.54 -5.95 -25.22
N LYS A 71 5.36 -5.77 -24.65
CA LYS A 71 4.09 -5.75 -25.37
C LYS A 71 4.09 -4.71 -26.51
N ALA A 72 4.62 -3.52 -26.25
CA ALA A 72 4.72 -2.48 -27.27
C ALA A 72 5.66 -2.89 -28.42
N TYR A 73 6.82 -3.44 -28.09
CA TYR A 73 7.80 -3.94 -29.07
C TYR A 73 7.21 -5.05 -29.96
N ASP A 74 6.56 -6.03 -29.36
CA ASP A 74 5.90 -7.14 -30.07
C ASP A 74 4.79 -6.65 -31.02
N MET A 75 4.21 -5.48 -30.72
CA MET A 75 3.26 -4.77 -31.58
C MET A 75 3.91 -3.71 -32.50
N THR A 76 5.18 -3.91 -32.85
CA THR A 76 5.97 -3.12 -33.79
C THR A 76 6.36 -1.70 -33.33
N ALA A 77 6.33 -1.43 -32.03
CA ALA A 77 6.85 -0.16 -31.50
C ALA A 77 8.37 -0.26 -31.26
N ASP A 78 9.15 -0.41 -32.35
CA ASP A 78 10.58 -0.67 -32.34
C ASP A 78 11.44 0.44 -33.00
N ARG A 79 10.82 1.52 -33.47
CA ARG A 79 11.54 2.58 -34.20
C ARG A 79 12.16 3.64 -33.31
N ILE A 80 11.38 4.13 -32.36
CA ILE A 80 11.78 5.22 -31.48
C ILE A 80 11.24 4.93 -30.09
N TRP A 81 12.13 4.92 -29.11
CA TRP A 81 11.77 4.82 -27.70
C TRP A 81 12.16 6.13 -27.00
N LEU A 82 11.17 6.85 -26.49
CA LEU A 82 11.34 8.09 -25.75
C LEU A 82 10.99 7.85 -24.29
N LEU A 83 11.86 8.26 -23.38
CA LEU A 83 11.61 8.20 -21.93
C LEU A 83 11.44 9.61 -21.38
N ASN A 84 10.32 9.85 -20.71
CA ASN A 84 10.15 11.00 -19.82
C ASN A 84 10.62 10.60 -18.42
N ALA A 85 11.77 11.11 -18.01
CA ALA A 85 12.40 10.80 -16.72
C ALA A 85 12.26 11.95 -15.70
N GLY A 86 11.65 13.09 -16.07
CA GLY A 86 11.65 14.30 -15.24
C GLY A 86 13.08 14.70 -14.88
N ASP A 87 13.42 14.67 -13.61
CA ASP A 87 14.81 14.87 -13.15
C ASP A 87 15.58 13.54 -13.19
N ILE A 88 16.66 13.51 -13.98
CA ILE A 88 17.46 12.29 -14.18
C ILE A 88 17.97 11.75 -12.84
N LYS A 89 18.38 12.63 -11.91
CA LYS A 89 19.01 12.23 -10.65
C LYS A 89 18.13 11.33 -9.77
N ALA A 90 16.85 11.53 -9.75
CA ALA A 90 15.94 10.66 -8.99
C ALA A 90 15.59 9.38 -9.76
N CYS A 91 15.77 9.36 -11.07
CA CYS A 91 15.31 8.31 -11.97
C CYS A 91 16.45 7.49 -12.61
N GLU A 92 17.68 7.55 -12.09
CA GLU A 92 18.85 6.89 -12.70
C GLU A 92 18.60 5.41 -13.00
N PHE A 93 18.01 4.70 -12.04
CA PHE A 93 17.66 3.29 -12.24
C PHE A 93 16.67 3.08 -13.39
N ALA A 94 15.59 3.85 -13.44
CA ALA A 94 14.58 3.72 -14.47
C ALA A 94 15.13 4.08 -15.86
N VAL A 95 16.03 5.07 -15.94
CA VAL A 95 16.72 5.44 -17.17
C VAL A 95 17.63 4.30 -17.65
N ASP A 96 18.45 3.74 -16.75
CA ASP A 96 19.34 2.63 -17.05
C ASP A 96 18.57 1.39 -17.52
N PHE A 97 17.53 1.02 -16.81
CA PHE A 97 16.68 -0.12 -17.16
C PHE A 97 16.00 0.06 -18.53
N PHE A 98 15.38 1.23 -18.76
CA PHE A 98 14.72 1.53 -20.02
C PHE A 98 15.69 1.49 -21.21
N LEU A 99 16.87 2.11 -21.08
CA LEU A 99 17.87 2.14 -22.15
C LEU A 99 18.47 0.77 -22.38
N SER A 100 18.69 -0.03 -21.35
CA SER A 100 19.18 -1.41 -21.48
C SER A 100 18.16 -2.28 -22.24
N MET A 101 16.87 -2.14 -21.94
CA MET A 101 15.80 -2.80 -22.69
C MET A 101 15.74 -2.32 -24.14
N ALA A 102 15.86 -1.00 -24.37
CA ALA A 102 15.84 -0.45 -25.73
C ALA A 102 17.03 -0.91 -26.58
N TYR A 103 18.16 -1.19 -25.94
CA TYR A 103 19.36 -1.71 -26.62
C TYR A 103 19.24 -3.19 -27.00
N ASP A 104 18.71 -4.03 -26.09
CA ASP A 104 18.56 -5.45 -26.30
C ASP A 104 17.39 -6.03 -25.50
N ILE A 105 16.19 -5.87 -26.03
CA ILE A 105 14.95 -6.30 -25.35
C ILE A 105 14.85 -7.83 -25.24
N ASP A 106 15.45 -8.57 -26.18
CA ASP A 106 15.38 -10.04 -26.21
C ASP A 106 16.26 -10.68 -25.12
N SER A 107 17.17 -9.93 -24.52
CA SER A 107 17.92 -10.37 -23.35
C SER A 107 17.11 -10.31 -22.04
N PHE A 108 15.92 -9.70 -22.05
CA PHE A 108 15.06 -9.55 -20.87
C PHE A 108 13.95 -10.59 -20.86
N ASN A 109 13.59 -11.00 -19.64
CA ASN A 109 12.40 -11.72 -19.26
C ASN A 109 11.92 -11.20 -17.91
N PHE A 110 10.81 -11.70 -17.37
CA PHE A 110 10.29 -11.24 -16.08
C PHE A 110 11.27 -11.45 -14.93
N ASP A 111 11.96 -12.59 -14.87
CA ASP A 111 12.94 -12.88 -13.81
C ASP A 111 14.08 -11.86 -13.81
N ARG A 112 14.65 -11.59 -14.99
CA ARG A 112 15.70 -10.59 -15.13
C ARG A 112 15.19 -9.18 -14.80
N ALA A 113 13.98 -8.82 -15.21
CA ALA A 113 13.37 -7.54 -14.87
C ALA A 113 13.16 -7.39 -13.36
N ALA A 114 12.67 -8.43 -12.69
CA ALA A 114 12.47 -8.44 -11.24
C ALA A 114 13.79 -8.30 -10.45
N ALA A 115 14.86 -8.95 -10.92
CA ALA A 115 16.18 -8.93 -10.28
C ALA A 115 17.01 -7.67 -10.63
N TYR A 116 16.70 -6.97 -11.72
CA TYR A 116 17.58 -5.97 -12.32
C TYR A 116 17.97 -4.84 -11.35
N ARG A 117 17.05 -4.33 -10.54
CA ARG A 117 17.39 -3.26 -9.61
C ARG A 117 18.30 -3.72 -8.48
N THR A 118 18.15 -4.97 -8.04
CA THR A 118 19.06 -5.58 -7.08
C THR A 118 20.47 -5.72 -7.67
N GLU A 119 20.58 -6.22 -8.91
CA GLU A 119 21.86 -6.32 -9.62
C GLU A 119 22.51 -4.94 -9.82
N TRP A 120 21.73 -3.95 -10.20
CA TRP A 120 22.19 -2.57 -10.38
C TRP A 120 22.74 -1.97 -9.06
N LEU A 121 22.06 -2.21 -7.93
CA LEU A 121 22.56 -1.80 -6.60
C LEU A 121 23.83 -2.55 -6.22
N CYS A 122 23.90 -3.88 -6.44
CA CYS A 122 25.08 -4.68 -6.16
C CYS A 122 26.27 -4.24 -6.99
N GLY A 123 26.08 -3.87 -8.25
CA GLY A 123 27.12 -3.31 -9.11
C GLY A 123 27.78 -2.04 -8.55
N MET A 124 27.04 -1.22 -7.82
CA MET A 124 27.54 0.01 -7.21
C MET A 124 28.02 -0.17 -5.77
N LEU A 125 27.34 -1.01 -5.00
CA LEU A 125 27.47 -1.09 -3.54
C LEU A 125 28.15 -2.38 -3.07
N GLY A 126 28.21 -3.41 -3.95
CA GLY A 126 28.68 -4.75 -3.62
C GLY A 126 27.57 -5.69 -3.16
N ASP A 127 27.91 -6.96 -3.06
CA ASP A 127 26.96 -8.07 -2.85
C ASP A 127 26.61 -8.35 -1.38
N GLU A 128 27.22 -7.65 -0.44
CA GLU A 128 27.11 -7.93 1.00
C GLU A 128 25.65 -7.96 1.49
N TYR A 129 24.79 -7.08 0.94
CA TYR A 129 23.39 -6.95 1.31
C TYR A 129 22.43 -7.31 0.16
N ARG A 130 22.83 -8.18 -0.74
CA ARG A 130 22.04 -8.58 -1.92
C ARG A 130 20.64 -9.08 -1.56
N ASN A 131 20.54 -9.94 -0.56
CA ASN A 131 19.26 -10.53 -0.15
C ASN A 131 18.35 -9.48 0.49
N GLU A 132 18.90 -8.59 1.29
CA GLU A 132 18.16 -7.49 1.90
C GLU A 132 17.70 -6.48 0.85
N TYR A 133 18.53 -6.18 -0.16
CA TYR A 133 18.09 -5.34 -1.29
C TYR A 133 16.91 -5.96 -2.01
N GLN A 134 16.98 -7.25 -2.33
CA GLN A 134 15.87 -7.95 -3.01
C GLN A 134 14.60 -7.99 -2.17
N ASP A 135 14.69 -8.30 -0.87
CA ASP A 135 13.55 -8.33 0.05
C ASP A 135 12.87 -6.95 0.16
N VAL A 136 13.68 -5.91 0.40
CA VAL A 136 13.18 -4.54 0.48
C VAL A 136 12.51 -4.11 -0.82
N LEU A 137 13.11 -4.39 -1.97
CA LEU A 137 12.58 -3.99 -3.27
C LEU A 137 11.29 -4.73 -3.64
N ASN A 138 11.21 -6.02 -3.34
CA ASN A 138 10.00 -6.81 -3.54
C ASN A 138 8.83 -6.22 -2.75
N SER A 139 9.04 -5.96 -1.46
CA SER A 139 8.02 -5.35 -0.61
C SER A 139 7.69 -3.92 -1.04
N PHE A 140 8.69 -3.12 -1.40
CA PHE A 140 8.51 -1.75 -1.87
C PHE A 140 7.62 -1.68 -3.10
N TYR A 141 7.88 -2.50 -4.13
CA TYR A 141 7.08 -2.52 -5.34
C TYR A 141 5.70 -3.14 -5.15
N LYS A 142 5.57 -4.18 -4.32
CA LYS A 142 4.28 -4.73 -3.92
C LYS A 142 3.38 -3.67 -3.27
N LEU A 143 3.92 -2.91 -2.32
CA LEU A 143 3.20 -1.83 -1.63
C LEU A 143 2.85 -0.67 -2.59
N ALA A 144 3.76 -0.34 -3.51
CA ALA A 144 3.53 0.69 -4.52
C ALA A 144 2.50 0.25 -5.57
N PHE A 145 2.47 -1.04 -5.94
CA PHE A 145 1.47 -1.59 -6.84
C PHE A 145 0.06 -1.52 -6.23
N ALA A 146 -0.08 -1.87 -4.95
CA ALA A 146 -1.36 -1.75 -4.23
C ALA A 146 -1.87 -0.30 -4.22
N ARG A 147 -1.01 0.66 -3.96
CA ARG A 147 -1.26 2.11 -4.12
C ARG A 147 0.06 2.86 -4.14
N ARG A 148 0.31 3.64 -5.18
CA ARG A 148 1.50 4.51 -5.22
C ARG A 148 1.50 5.46 -4.03
N PRO A 149 2.63 5.60 -3.31
CA PRO A 149 2.74 6.54 -2.18
C PRO A 149 2.36 7.97 -2.54
N GLU A 150 2.75 8.43 -3.72
CA GLU A 150 2.43 9.78 -4.21
C GLU A 150 0.92 10.00 -4.37
N PHE A 151 0.14 8.92 -4.52
CA PHE A 151 -1.32 9.00 -4.70
C PHE A 151 -2.10 8.79 -3.40
N MET A 152 -1.40 8.65 -2.28
CA MET A 152 -2.02 8.57 -0.96
C MET A 152 -2.70 9.91 -0.62
N GLY A 153 -3.93 9.83 -0.11
CA GLY A 153 -4.72 11.02 0.18
C GLY A 153 -5.32 11.70 -1.06
N TRP A 154 -5.17 11.11 -2.23
CA TRP A 154 -5.76 11.60 -3.47
C TRP A 154 -7.06 10.83 -3.77
N GLY A 155 -8.15 11.28 -3.18
CA GLY A 155 -9.45 10.63 -3.32
C GLY A 155 -10.25 11.07 -4.54
N TYR A 156 -10.00 12.30 -5.02
CA TYR A 156 -10.68 12.84 -6.18
C TYR A 156 -9.80 13.81 -6.94
N GLN A 157 -9.44 13.48 -8.17
CA GLN A 157 -8.47 14.21 -8.97
C GLN A 157 -8.83 15.68 -9.29
N TRP A 158 -10.04 16.07 -9.07
CA TRP A 158 -10.54 17.42 -9.34
C TRP A 158 -11.08 18.12 -8.09
N ALA A 159 -10.90 17.53 -6.91
CA ALA A 159 -11.28 18.17 -5.66
C ALA A 159 -10.31 19.32 -5.36
N THR A 160 -10.79 20.54 -5.56
CA THR A 160 -10.03 21.74 -5.25
C THR A 160 -10.73 22.53 -4.15
N ASP A 161 -9.95 23.24 -3.34
CA ASP A 161 -10.51 24.24 -2.44
C ASP A 161 -10.96 25.49 -3.24
N LYS A 162 -11.54 26.46 -2.53
CA LYS A 162 -11.98 27.73 -3.11
C LYS A 162 -10.87 28.54 -3.81
N HIS A 163 -9.61 28.14 -3.62
CA HIS A 163 -8.44 28.74 -4.27
C HIS A 163 -7.89 27.91 -5.43
N GLY A 164 -8.57 26.84 -5.82
CA GLY A 164 -8.16 25.93 -6.87
C GLY A 164 -7.03 24.97 -6.46
N ARG A 165 -6.77 24.79 -5.15
CA ARG A 165 -5.80 23.83 -4.64
C ARG A 165 -6.44 22.46 -4.46
N GLU A 166 -5.72 21.43 -4.85
CA GLU A 166 -6.07 20.06 -4.51
C GLU A 166 -5.86 19.83 -3.01
N ARG A 167 -6.77 19.08 -2.40
CA ARG A 167 -6.71 18.76 -0.97
C ARG A 167 -6.44 17.29 -0.76
N ASN A 168 -5.66 16.99 0.26
CA ASN A 168 -5.58 15.64 0.79
C ASN A 168 -6.94 15.21 1.31
N THR A 169 -7.39 14.03 0.88
CA THR A 169 -8.59 13.36 1.34
C THR A 169 -8.23 12.10 2.11
N ASP A 170 -9.21 11.50 2.78
CA ASP A 170 -9.04 10.16 3.33
C ASP A 170 -8.83 9.15 2.20
N THR A 171 -8.02 8.14 2.47
CA THR A 171 -7.75 7.06 1.51
C THR A 171 -8.85 6.00 1.57
N ASP A 172 -8.91 5.14 0.56
CA ASP A 172 -9.80 3.98 0.55
C ASP A 172 -9.31 2.82 1.44
N PHE A 173 -8.10 2.91 2.02
CA PHE A 173 -7.59 1.91 2.95
C PHE A 173 -8.44 1.84 4.21
N SER A 174 -8.87 0.62 4.54
CA SER A 174 -9.71 0.39 5.71
C SER A 174 -8.92 0.49 7.01
N LEU A 175 -9.44 1.30 7.94
CA LEU A 175 -8.94 1.40 9.32
C LEU A 175 -9.48 0.29 10.23
N THR A 176 -10.53 -0.42 9.80
CA THR A 176 -11.30 -1.31 10.66
C THR A 176 -11.47 -2.73 10.11
N ASN A 177 -11.15 -2.98 8.83
CA ASN A 177 -11.28 -4.30 8.21
C ASN A 177 -9.91 -4.84 7.79
N TYR A 178 -9.71 -6.14 7.93
CA TYR A 178 -8.57 -6.89 7.40
C TYR A 178 -7.21 -6.39 7.86
N ARG A 179 -7.15 -5.51 8.87
CA ARG A 179 -5.89 -4.86 9.34
C ARG A 179 -5.13 -4.18 8.19
N GLU A 180 -5.85 -3.70 7.19
CA GLU A 180 -5.25 -3.25 5.94
C GLU A 180 -4.25 -2.11 6.16
N VAL A 181 -4.63 -1.08 6.93
CA VAL A 181 -3.72 0.03 7.28
C VAL A 181 -2.57 -0.45 8.18
N ASP A 182 -2.86 -1.28 9.18
CA ASP A 182 -1.85 -1.76 10.13
C ASP A 182 -0.79 -2.62 9.42
N SER A 183 -1.22 -3.52 8.53
CA SER A 183 -0.32 -4.37 7.73
C SER A 183 0.55 -3.53 6.80
N ARG A 184 -0.04 -2.56 6.09
CA ARG A 184 0.69 -1.66 5.20
C ARG A 184 1.75 -0.85 5.95
N LEU A 185 1.38 -0.23 7.07
CA LEU A 185 2.32 0.56 7.89
C LEU A 185 3.40 -0.31 8.54
N SER A 186 3.07 -1.53 8.96
CA SER A 186 4.03 -2.48 9.51
C SER A 186 5.08 -2.88 8.48
N GLU A 187 4.66 -3.17 7.25
CA GLU A 187 5.58 -3.57 6.18
C GLU A 187 6.48 -2.42 5.72
N TYR A 188 5.95 -1.20 5.57
CA TYR A 188 6.79 -0.03 5.30
C TYR A 188 7.81 0.21 6.41
N ARG A 189 7.42 0.06 7.68
CA ARG A 189 8.34 0.19 8.82
C ARG A 189 9.44 -0.87 8.76
N ARG A 190 9.09 -2.12 8.46
CA ARG A 190 10.05 -3.23 8.34
C ARG A 190 11.12 -2.92 7.30
N ILE A 191 10.72 -2.58 6.08
CA ILE A 191 11.68 -2.28 5.01
C ILE A 191 12.45 -0.97 5.27
N GLY A 192 11.81 0.03 5.87
CA GLY A 192 12.47 1.26 6.30
C GLY A 192 13.55 1.02 7.36
N SER A 193 13.29 0.13 8.33
CA SER A 193 14.29 -0.25 9.34
C SER A 193 15.48 -1.00 8.74
N ILE A 194 15.25 -1.92 7.81
CA ILE A 194 16.32 -2.63 7.08
C ILE A 194 17.22 -1.64 6.34
N THR A 195 16.62 -0.68 5.62
CA THR A 195 17.41 0.31 4.88
C THR A 195 18.21 1.23 5.81
N GLU A 196 17.67 1.57 6.96
CA GLU A 196 18.38 2.39 7.98
C GLU A 196 19.54 1.62 8.59
N GLU A 197 19.38 0.34 8.90
CA GLU A 197 20.45 -0.52 9.40
C GLU A 197 21.60 -0.67 8.40
N ILE A 198 21.29 -0.88 7.11
CA ILE A 198 22.28 -0.98 6.04
C ILE A 198 23.03 0.34 5.92
N LEU A 199 22.31 1.48 5.85
CA LEU A 199 22.94 2.81 5.75
C LEU A 199 23.95 3.06 6.88
N ASN A 200 23.63 2.65 8.10
CA ASN A 200 24.50 2.80 9.26
C ASN A 200 25.75 1.92 9.20
N LYS A 201 25.67 0.75 8.56
CA LYS A 201 26.78 -0.22 8.45
C LYS A 201 27.67 0.00 7.23
N LEU A 202 27.15 0.65 6.19
CA LEU A 202 27.90 0.87 4.95
C LEU A 202 29.15 1.75 5.18
N PRO A 203 30.26 1.47 4.42
CA PRO A 203 31.40 2.38 4.34
C PRO A 203 31.00 3.78 3.87
N GLU A 204 31.69 4.81 4.35
CA GLU A 204 31.30 6.21 4.14
C GLU A 204 31.21 6.58 2.65
N GLU A 205 32.10 6.05 1.82
CA GLU A 205 32.14 6.28 0.36
C GLU A 205 30.93 5.71 -0.38
N LYS A 206 30.21 4.74 0.21
CA LYS A 206 29.00 4.12 -0.35
C LYS A 206 27.71 4.76 0.15
N LYS A 207 27.76 5.46 1.29
CA LYS A 207 26.55 5.99 1.93
C LYS A 207 25.77 6.96 1.06
N ALA A 208 26.42 7.86 0.34
CA ALA A 208 25.74 8.83 -0.50
C ALA A 208 24.97 8.15 -1.65
N CYS A 209 25.56 7.12 -2.27
CA CYS A 209 24.91 6.34 -3.31
C CYS A 209 23.69 5.57 -2.76
N PHE A 210 23.86 4.86 -1.67
CA PHE A 210 22.77 4.12 -1.02
C PHE A 210 21.65 5.03 -0.53
N TYR A 211 22.00 6.17 0.05
CA TYR A 211 21.02 7.15 0.52
C TYR A 211 20.10 7.60 -0.62
N GLN A 212 20.65 7.90 -1.77
CA GLN A 212 19.89 8.37 -2.94
C GLN A 212 19.08 7.28 -3.61
N SER A 213 19.67 6.10 -3.78
CA SER A 213 19.09 5.02 -4.60
C SER A 213 18.12 4.11 -3.85
N MET A 214 18.23 4.03 -2.50
CA MET A 214 17.48 3.08 -1.69
C MET A 214 16.85 3.70 -0.45
N TYR A 215 17.65 4.32 0.44
CA TYR A 215 17.16 4.82 1.72
C TYR A 215 16.11 5.91 1.56
N TYR A 216 16.39 6.94 0.77
CA TYR A 216 15.48 8.08 0.61
C TYR A 216 14.12 7.68 0.01
N PRO A 217 14.03 6.93 -1.10
CA PRO A 217 12.73 6.50 -1.61
C PRO A 217 11.97 5.57 -0.64
N VAL A 218 12.63 4.61 -0.01
CA VAL A 218 11.96 3.68 0.91
C VAL A 218 11.50 4.39 2.18
N LYS A 219 12.39 5.13 2.85
CA LYS A 219 12.07 5.87 4.07
C LYS A 219 11.08 7.01 3.83
N GLY A 220 11.19 7.66 2.69
CA GLY A 220 10.23 8.68 2.27
C GLY A 220 8.82 8.10 2.10
N CYS A 221 8.70 6.93 1.47
CA CYS A 221 7.42 6.22 1.34
C CYS A 221 6.85 5.77 2.69
N GLU A 222 7.68 5.26 3.61
CA GLU A 222 7.27 4.91 4.98
C GLU A 222 6.68 6.13 5.70
N LEU A 223 7.43 7.23 5.74
CA LEU A 223 7.02 8.45 6.45
C LEU A 223 5.76 9.07 5.84
N LEU A 224 5.66 9.10 4.52
CA LEU A 224 4.49 9.64 3.82
C LEU A 224 3.24 8.80 4.09
N ASN A 225 3.32 7.46 3.94
CA ASN A 225 2.19 6.59 4.24
C ASN A 225 1.74 6.72 5.69
N ARG A 226 2.68 6.74 6.62
CA ARG A 226 2.37 6.92 8.04
C ARG A 226 1.72 8.26 8.33
N MET A 227 2.26 9.34 7.75
CA MET A 227 1.68 10.69 7.90
C MET A 227 0.24 10.74 7.43
N ILE A 228 -0.08 10.18 6.28
CA ILE A 228 -1.42 10.25 5.69
C ILE A 228 -2.38 9.31 6.43
N LEU A 229 -1.99 8.05 6.66
CA LEU A 229 -2.88 7.04 7.27
C LEU A 229 -3.11 7.29 8.76
N ASP A 230 -2.09 7.69 9.52
CA ASP A 230 -2.29 8.09 10.92
C ASP A 230 -3.03 9.44 11.02
N GLY A 231 -2.92 10.32 10.03
CA GLY A 231 -3.75 11.51 9.91
C GLY A 231 -5.23 11.17 9.67
N GLN A 232 -5.52 10.20 8.80
CA GLN A 232 -6.85 9.65 8.60
C GLN A 232 -7.38 9.00 9.89
N ARG A 233 -6.56 8.16 10.54
CA ARG A 233 -6.88 7.53 11.83
C ARG A 233 -7.16 8.58 12.91
N ASN A 234 -6.39 9.65 12.98
CA ASN A 234 -6.63 10.75 13.92
C ASN A 234 -8.02 11.39 13.73
N ARG A 235 -8.44 11.66 12.50
CA ARG A 235 -9.77 12.23 12.21
C ARG A 235 -10.90 11.28 12.61
N TRP A 236 -10.75 9.99 12.33
CA TRP A 236 -11.70 8.95 12.71
C TRP A 236 -11.79 8.80 14.23
N TYR A 237 -10.64 8.72 14.91
CA TYR A 237 -10.58 8.60 16.36
C TYR A 237 -11.17 9.83 17.07
N SER A 238 -11.08 11.00 16.47
CA SER A 238 -11.71 12.21 17.02
C SER A 238 -13.24 12.12 17.06
N ILE A 239 -13.86 11.42 16.09
CA ILE A 239 -15.31 11.17 16.08
C ILE A 239 -15.70 10.24 17.24
N GLN A 240 -14.85 9.27 17.55
CA GLN A 240 -15.03 8.33 18.68
C GLN A 240 -14.60 8.91 20.03
N GLN A 241 -14.10 10.14 20.08
CA GLN A 241 -13.57 10.78 21.28
C GLN A 241 -12.39 10.01 21.92
N ARG A 242 -11.57 9.32 21.14
CA ARG A 242 -10.42 8.54 21.65
C ARG A 242 -9.29 9.44 22.14
N ALA A 243 -8.76 9.15 23.32
CA ALA A 243 -7.58 9.84 23.87
C ALA A 243 -6.32 9.70 22.99
N ALA A 244 -6.21 8.64 22.20
CA ALA A 244 -5.11 8.38 21.24
C ALA A 244 -4.93 9.49 20.19
N THR A 245 -5.93 10.34 19.96
CA THR A 245 -5.83 11.47 19.00
C THR A 245 -4.65 12.40 19.26
N GLY A 246 -4.26 12.59 20.52
CA GLY A 246 -3.12 13.42 20.90
C GLY A 246 -1.76 12.81 20.52
N GLU A 247 -1.62 11.48 20.64
CA GLU A 247 -0.42 10.76 20.23
C GLU A 247 -0.32 10.67 18.70
N LEU A 248 -1.42 10.42 18.04
CA LEU A 248 -1.50 10.42 16.57
C LEU A 248 -1.12 11.78 15.98
N GLU A 249 -1.58 12.91 16.59
CA GLU A 249 -1.18 14.25 16.17
C GLU A 249 0.35 14.42 16.23
N LYS A 250 0.98 13.99 17.34
CA LYS A 250 2.44 14.05 17.50
C LYS A 250 3.16 13.19 16.45
N THR A 251 2.68 11.97 16.24
CA THR A 251 3.24 11.04 15.25
C THR A 251 3.19 11.61 13.84
N VAL A 252 2.05 12.16 13.43
CA VAL A 252 1.86 12.71 12.08
C VAL A 252 2.79 13.92 11.86
N LYS A 253 2.90 14.82 12.86
CA LYS A 253 3.84 15.96 12.80
C LYS A 253 5.29 15.50 12.74
N ALA A 254 5.67 14.49 13.54
CA ALA A 254 7.02 13.94 13.52
C ALA A 254 7.36 13.28 12.17
N CYS A 255 6.42 12.61 11.53
CA CYS A 255 6.61 12.08 10.17
C CYS A 255 6.81 13.21 9.14
N TYR A 256 6.01 14.28 9.22
CA TYR A 256 6.18 15.46 8.38
C TYR A 256 7.56 16.10 8.54
N ASP A 257 7.98 16.34 9.79
CA ASP A 257 9.28 16.92 10.09
C ASP A 257 10.44 16.00 9.64
N SER A 258 10.28 14.68 9.83
CA SER A 258 11.28 13.69 9.38
C SER A 258 11.42 13.66 7.86
N LEU A 259 10.32 13.82 7.09
CA LEU A 259 10.39 13.97 5.64
C LEU A 259 11.23 15.19 5.24
N GLN A 260 11.07 16.34 5.94
CA GLN A 260 11.89 17.52 5.69
C GLN A 260 13.38 17.24 6.00
N VAL A 261 13.67 16.53 7.11
CA VAL A 261 15.03 16.18 7.50
C VAL A 261 15.72 15.28 6.48
N ILE A 262 15.08 14.20 6.04
CA ILE A 262 15.70 13.30 5.04
C ILE A 262 15.83 13.98 3.67
N THR A 263 14.88 14.86 3.30
CA THR A 263 14.98 15.67 2.08
C THR A 263 16.16 16.64 2.13
N LYS A 264 16.36 17.33 3.25
CA LYS A 264 17.54 18.17 3.48
C LYS A 264 18.82 17.33 3.47
N GLY A 265 18.78 16.13 4.06
CA GLY A 265 19.89 15.17 4.02
C GLY A 265 20.30 14.86 2.58
N TYR A 266 19.34 14.49 1.72
CA TYR A 266 19.57 14.23 0.30
C TYR A 266 20.25 15.41 -0.40
N ASN A 267 19.68 16.61 -0.23
CA ASN A 267 20.18 17.84 -0.87
C ASN A 267 21.57 18.24 -0.38
N SER A 268 21.99 17.79 0.80
CA SER A 268 23.30 18.10 1.40
C SER A 268 24.40 17.10 1.04
N LEU A 269 24.06 15.97 0.43
CA LEU A 269 25.02 14.92 0.08
C LEU A 269 26.13 15.46 -0.83
N LEU A 270 27.34 14.94 -0.64
CA LEU A 270 28.53 15.29 -1.45
C LEU A 270 28.80 16.81 -1.48
N GLY A 271 28.67 17.47 -0.32
CA GLY A 271 28.89 18.93 -0.20
C GLY A 271 27.82 19.76 -0.89
N GLY A 272 26.60 19.21 -1.08
CA GLY A 272 25.49 19.90 -1.73
C GLY A 272 25.52 19.85 -3.25
N LYS A 273 26.26 18.89 -3.85
CA LYS A 273 26.32 18.68 -5.30
C LYS A 273 24.93 18.59 -5.95
N TRP A 274 23.97 18.00 -5.23
CA TRP A 274 22.60 17.77 -5.68
C TRP A 274 21.59 18.64 -4.94
N ASN A 275 22.03 19.78 -4.41
CA ASN A 275 21.14 20.71 -3.73
C ASN A 275 20.00 21.17 -4.65
N HIS A 276 18.79 21.24 -4.09
CA HIS A 276 17.52 21.55 -4.77
C HIS A 276 16.95 20.48 -5.70
N VAL A 277 17.60 19.35 -5.92
CA VAL A 277 17.02 18.24 -6.70
C VAL A 277 15.79 17.68 -5.99
N MET A 278 15.88 17.43 -4.69
CA MET A 278 14.73 17.06 -3.86
C MET A 278 14.14 18.31 -3.22
N THR A 279 13.29 18.99 -3.95
CA THR A 279 12.56 20.16 -3.45
C THR A 279 11.10 19.77 -3.34
N MET A 280 10.56 19.75 -2.12
CA MET A 280 9.14 19.53 -1.89
C MET A 280 8.35 20.69 -2.46
N LYS A 281 7.79 20.49 -3.64
CA LYS A 281 7.10 21.51 -4.40
C LYS A 281 5.72 21.76 -3.82
N GLN A 282 5.38 23.02 -3.57
CA GLN A 282 4.04 23.43 -3.19
C GLN A 282 3.24 23.86 -4.41
N GLY A 283 1.95 23.52 -4.42
CA GLY A 283 1.01 23.89 -5.48
C GLY A 283 0.69 22.75 -6.42
N PHE A 284 -0.17 22.97 -7.39
CA PHE A 284 -0.60 22.21 -8.56
C PHE A 284 -0.47 20.68 -8.46
N ALA A 285 -0.29 19.86 -7.79
CA ALA A 285 -0.22 18.41 -7.69
C ALA A 285 0.59 17.92 -6.50
N ALA A 286 0.95 18.82 -5.58
CA ALA A 286 1.83 18.51 -4.48
C ALA A 286 1.12 18.51 -3.11
N ALA A 287 -0.20 18.26 -3.08
CA ALA A 287 -0.97 18.23 -1.84
C ALA A 287 -0.49 17.16 -0.85
N TYR A 288 0.18 16.12 -1.33
CA TYR A 288 0.76 15.07 -0.49
C TYR A 288 1.98 15.54 0.34
N PHE A 289 2.55 16.70 0.03
CA PHE A 289 3.60 17.32 0.85
C PHE A 289 3.07 18.22 1.96
N GLU A 290 1.76 18.40 2.04
CA GLU A 290 1.14 19.21 3.08
C GLU A 290 0.82 18.35 4.31
N LEU A 291 0.91 18.96 5.48
CA LEU A 291 0.48 18.32 6.72
C LEU A 291 -1.03 18.07 6.65
N PRO A 292 -1.51 16.80 6.80
CA PRO A 292 -2.93 16.52 6.79
C PRO A 292 -3.68 17.27 7.90
N ALA A 293 -4.95 17.57 7.69
CA ALA A 293 -5.80 18.12 8.72
C ALA A 293 -5.90 17.13 9.90
N LEU A 294 -5.68 17.63 11.11
CA LEU A 294 -5.71 16.87 12.36
C LEU A 294 -6.83 17.40 13.27
N ARG A 295 -7.36 16.53 14.11
CA ARG A 295 -8.43 16.82 15.06
C ARG A 295 -8.07 16.35 16.46
N LYS A 296 -8.53 17.05 17.48
CA LYS A 296 -8.41 16.64 18.88
C LYS A 296 -9.76 16.15 19.40
N ALA A 297 -9.74 15.07 20.15
CA ALA A 297 -10.91 14.63 20.89
C ALA A 297 -11.14 15.56 22.12
N SER A 298 -12.40 15.79 22.44
CA SER A 298 -12.79 16.43 23.70
C SER A 298 -12.91 15.35 24.77
N LEU A 299 -11.91 15.26 25.65
CA LEU A 299 -11.83 14.20 26.65
C LEU A 299 -12.61 14.59 27.91
N ALA A 300 -13.31 13.62 28.50
CA ALA A 300 -13.85 13.76 29.86
C ALA A 300 -12.68 13.89 30.87
N SER A 301 -12.94 14.49 32.04
CA SER A 301 -11.92 14.63 33.10
C SER A 301 -11.54 13.30 33.75
N THR A 302 -12.50 12.36 33.82
CA THR A 302 -12.30 10.99 34.36
C THR A 302 -12.16 9.99 33.22
N ALA A 303 -11.69 8.78 33.51
CA ALA A 303 -11.68 7.68 32.58
C ALA A 303 -13.10 7.35 32.11
N VAL A 304 -13.29 7.12 30.81
CA VAL A 304 -14.56 6.73 30.20
C VAL A 304 -14.28 5.62 29.19
N LEU A 305 -15.01 4.51 29.36
CA LEU A 305 -14.85 3.33 28.50
C LEU A 305 -15.39 3.61 27.08
N GLY A 306 -14.61 3.21 26.09
CA GLY A 306 -15.04 3.06 24.69
C GLY A 306 -14.63 1.70 24.18
N VAL A 307 -15.45 1.13 23.31
CA VAL A 307 -15.19 -0.17 22.66
C VAL A 307 -15.49 -0.04 21.17
N MET A 308 -14.72 -0.73 20.36
CA MET A 308 -14.96 -0.89 18.92
C MET A 308 -14.55 -2.29 18.49
N ALA A 309 -15.43 -2.99 17.81
CA ALA A 309 -15.12 -4.28 17.20
C ALA A 309 -14.58 -4.10 15.77
N GLU A 310 -13.69 -5.00 15.34
CA GLU A 310 -13.24 -5.06 13.95
C GLU A 310 -14.44 -5.12 13.00
N GLY A 311 -14.35 -4.41 11.87
CA GLY A 311 -15.42 -4.34 10.88
C GLY A 311 -16.50 -3.28 11.14
N GLU A 312 -16.46 -2.58 12.27
CA GLU A 312 -17.41 -1.50 12.52
C GLU A 312 -17.07 -0.24 11.74
N ASP A 313 -18.06 0.32 11.07
CA ASP A 313 -17.94 1.57 10.32
C ASP A 313 -18.42 2.76 11.16
N VAL A 314 -17.45 3.53 11.65
CA VAL A 314 -17.70 4.70 12.47
C VAL A 314 -18.48 5.78 11.74
N LEU A 315 -18.35 5.88 10.42
CA LEU A 315 -19.00 6.91 9.62
C LEU A 315 -20.48 6.60 9.38
N LYS A 316 -20.91 5.35 9.53
CA LYS A 316 -22.31 4.94 9.41
C LYS A 316 -23.13 5.14 10.69
N GLY A 317 -22.55 5.80 11.67
CA GLY A 317 -23.17 6.10 12.97
C GLY A 317 -22.70 5.12 14.05
N LEU A 318 -22.76 5.60 15.30
CA LEU A 318 -22.50 4.74 16.46
C LEU A 318 -23.61 3.69 16.53
N LYS A 319 -23.23 2.42 16.37
CA LYS A 319 -24.15 1.31 16.58
C LYS A 319 -24.55 1.26 18.04
N SER A 320 -25.80 0.86 18.29
CA SER A 320 -26.28 0.61 19.65
C SER A 320 -25.74 -0.66 20.27
N PHE A 321 -24.97 -1.46 19.51
CA PHE A 321 -24.33 -2.68 19.95
C PHE A 321 -23.07 -2.98 19.10
N HIS A 322 -22.07 -3.60 19.72
CA HIS A 322 -20.84 -4.03 19.04
C HIS A 322 -20.95 -5.50 18.60
N SER A 323 -20.47 -5.80 17.40
CA SER A 323 -20.41 -7.18 16.91
C SER A 323 -19.19 -7.41 16.05
N LEU A 324 -18.46 -8.47 16.31
CA LEU A 324 -17.40 -8.95 15.41
C LEU A 324 -17.98 -9.53 14.13
N PRO A 325 -17.22 -9.53 13.02
CA PRO A 325 -17.58 -10.33 11.85
C PRO A 325 -17.73 -11.80 12.24
N CYS A 326 -18.51 -12.56 11.47
CA CYS A 326 -18.77 -13.97 11.79
C CYS A 326 -17.46 -14.78 11.65
N PHE A 327 -17.11 -15.56 12.68
CA PHE A 327 -16.03 -16.52 12.58
C PHE A 327 -16.47 -17.73 11.75
N ASN A 328 -15.57 -18.24 10.92
CA ASN A 328 -15.88 -19.33 9.99
C ASN A 328 -14.90 -20.49 10.19
N THR A 329 -15.41 -21.70 10.41
CA THR A 329 -14.61 -22.89 10.66
C THR A 329 -13.65 -23.25 9.53
N TYR A 330 -13.98 -22.85 8.28
CA TYR A 330 -13.13 -23.11 7.11
C TYR A 330 -11.99 -22.10 6.96
N LEU A 331 -12.15 -20.89 7.49
CA LEU A 331 -11.16 -19.80 7.39
C LEU A 331 -10.36 -19.61 8.69
N ARG A 332 -10.93 -19.96 9.82
CA ARG A 332 -10.31 -19.90 11.16
C ARG A 332 -9.63 -18.55 11.47
N GLN A 333 -10.32 -17.46 11.14
CA GLN A 333 -9.82 -16.12 11.37
C GLN A 333 -9.70 -15.78 12.86
N SER A 334 -8.92 -14.76 13.16
CA SER A 334 -9.01 -14.00 14.40
C SER A 334 -9.46 -12.57 14.10
N TYR A 335 -10.18 -11.97 15.02
CA TYR A 335 -10.61 -10.57 14.95
C TYR A 335 -10.15 -9.85 16.20
N TYR A 336 -10.29 -8.51 16.20
CA TYR A 336 -9.90 -7.73 17.37
C TYR A 336 -11.04 -6.86 17.89
N VAL A 337 -10.90 -6.49 19.16
CA VAL A 337 -11.70 -5.47 19.81
C VAL A 337 -10.75 -4.43 20.39
N ASP A 338 -10.92 -3.18 20.03
CA ASP A 338 -10.21 -2.06 20.63
C ASP A 338 -10.98 -1.62 21.89
N VAL A 339 -10.29 -1.59 23.02
CA VAL A 339 -10.71 -0.97 24.27
C VAL A 339 -9.98 0.34 24.40
N PHE A 340 -10.70 1.46 24.38
CA PHE A 340 -10.09 2.78 24.36
C PHE A 340 -10.67 3.72 25.41
N ASN A 341 -9.86 4.68 25.79
CA ASN A 341 -10.20 5.69 26.76
C ASN A 341 -10.75 6.96 26.05
N LYS A 342 -11.88 7.46 26.53
CA LYS A 342 -12.50 8.75 26.13
C LYS A 342 -12.27 9.84 27.19
N GLY A 343 -11.43 9.58 28.18
CA GLY A 343 -11.11 10.46 29.28
C GLY A 343 -9.63 10.75 29.46
N ALA A 344 -9.33 11.70 30.33
CA ALA A 344 -7.97 12.16 30.61
C ALA A 344 -7.22 11.33 31.69
N SER A 345 -7.98 10.59 32.54
CA SER A 345 -7.40 9.71 33.54
C SER A 345 -7.26 8.28 32.99
N PRO A 346 -6.27 7.48 33.45
CA PRO A 346 -6.11 6.10 32.96
C PRO A 346 -7.36 5.25 33.16
N LEU A 347 -7.72 4.49 32.12
CA LEU A 347 -8.84 3.56 32.10
C LEU A 347 -8.38 2.17 32.56
N LYS A 348 -8.96 1.67 33.65
CA LYS A 348 -8.82 0.26 34.07
C LYS A 348 -10.02 -0.53 33.58
N TRP A 349 -9.79 -1.65 32.93
CA TRP A 349 -10.82 -2.47 32.34
C TRP A 349 -10.62 -3.97 32.59
N LYS A 350 -11.71 -4.74 32.49
CA LYS A 350 -11.73 -6.20 32.51
C LYS A 350 -12.60 -6.73 31.39
N ALA A 351 -12.26 -7.88 30.86
CA ALA A 351 -13.01 -8.61 29.85
C ALA A 351 -13.38 -10.00 30.36
N SER A 352 -14.61 -10.42 30.13
CA SER A 352 -15.13 -11.75 30.39
C SER A 352 -15.95 -12.26 29.21
N VAL A 353 -16.10 -13.57 29.10
CA VAL A 353 -16.83 -14.23 28.00
C VAL A 353 -17.91 -15.12 28.56
N THR A 354 -19.04 -15.25 27.86
CA THR A 354 -20.12 -16.17 28.24
C THR A 354 -19.76 -17.63 28.04
N ASP A 355 -18.88 -17.91 27.06
CA ASP A 355 -18.60 -19.24 26.59
C ASP A 355 -17.10 -19.52 26.52
N SER A 356 -16.67 -20.70 26.95
CA SER A 356 -15.25 -21.08 27.03
C SER A 356 -14.57 -21.26 25.67
N TRP A 357 -15.31 -21.32 24.60
CA TRP A 357 -14.79 -21.41 23.24
C TRP A 357 -14.35 -20.05 22.68
N ILE A 358 -14.69 -18.92 23.33
CA ILE A 358 -14.18 -17.58 22.97
C ILE A 358 -12.86 -17.37 23.71
N LEU A 359 -11.79 -17.22 22.94
CA LEU A 359 -10.44 -17.01 23.46
C LEU A 359 -10.05 -15.54 23.33
N LEU A 360 -9.47 -14.98 24.39
CA LEU A 360 -9.00 -13.60 24.45
C LEU A 360 -7.49 -13.58 24.70
N SER A 361 -6.78 -12.73 23.95
CA SER A 361 -5.33 -12.49 24.17
C SER A 361 -5.06 -11.81 25.52
N LYS A 362 -6.01 -11.03 26.03
CA LYS A 362 -5.92 -10.29 27.29
C LYS A 362 -7.29 -10.17 27.94
N LYS A 363 -7.34 -10.31 29.25
CA LYS A 363 -8.59 -10.28 30.02
C LYS A 363 -8.72 -9.10 30.99
N ALA A 364 -7.71 -8.26 31.10
CA ALA A 364 -7.73 -7.03 31.89
C ALA A 364 -6.57 -6.13 31.47
N GLY A 365 -6.70 -4.83 31.71
CA GLY A 365 -5.64 -3.89 31.43
C GLY A 365 -5.86 -2.52 32.06
N GLU A 366 -4.86 -1.66 31.86
CA GLU A 366 -4.91 -0.24 32.20
C GLU A 366 -4.29 0.55 31.06
N THR A 367 -5.01 1.50 30.50
CA THR A 367 -4.51 2.29 29.38
C THR A 367 -4.88 3.77 29.52
N SER A 368 -3.98 4.65 29.08
CA SER A 368 -4.27 6.07 28.91
C SER A 368 -4.88 6.38 27.56
N THR A 369 -4.68 5.52 26.56
CA THR A 369 -5.18 5.70 25.19
C THR A 369 -6.05 4.55 24.75
N GLU A 370 -5.46 3.43 24.34
CA GLU A 370 -6.17 2.24 23.87
C GLU A 370 -5.36 0.95 24.05
N GLU A 371 -6.03 -0.17 24.09
CA GLU A 371 -5.48 -1.52 24.04
C GLU A 371 -6.31 -2.39 23.11
N ARG A 372 -5.66 -3.24 22.33
CA ARG A 372 -6.30 -4.21 21.45
C ARG A 372 -6.36 -5.58 22.09
N ILE A 373 -7.54 -6.19 22.04
CA ILE A 373 -7.79 -7.58 22.46
C ILE A 373 -7.97 -8.40 21.19
N GLU A 374 -7.11 -9.39 20.95
CA GLU A 374 -7.33 -10.40 19.93
C GLU A 374 -8.37 -11.40 20.42
N VAL A 375 -9.36 -11.67 19.56
CA VAL A 375 -10.42 -12.64 19.80
C VAL A 375 -10.28 -13.76 18.79
N SER A 376 -10.23 -14.98 19.26
CA SER A 376 -10.18 -16.19 18.45
C SER A 376 -11.11 -17.27 18.99
N ILE A 377 -11.30 -18.34 18.23
CA ILE A 377 -12.23 -19.42 18.56
C ILE A 377 -11.46 -20.71 18.85
N ASP A 378 -11.81 -21.34 19.96
CA ASP A 378 -11.41 -22.72 20.25
C ASP A 378 -12.33 -23.68 19.47
N TRP A 379 -11.86 -24.07 18.27
CA TRP A 379 -12.63 -24.86 17.32
C TRP A 379 -12.93 -26.29 17.80
N GLU A 380 -12.27 -26.74 18.87
CA GLU A 380 -12.56 -28.04 19.49
C GLU A 380 -13.74 -27.96 20.48
N LYS A 381 -14.02 -26.77 21.03
CA LYS A 381 -15.05 -26.54 22.03
C LYS A 381 -16.30 -25.83 21.49
N VAL A 382 -16.20 -25.14 20.36
CA VAL A 382 -17.36 -24.45 19.82
C VAL A 382 -18.42 -25.45 19.37
N PRO A 383 -19.69 -25.25 19.72
CA PRO A 383 -20.77 -26.14 19.28
C PRO A 383 -20.92 -26.18 17.76
N THR A 384 -21.34 -27.32 17.23
CA THR A 384 -21.73 -27.42 15.82
C THR A 384 -23.00 -26.62 15.55
N GLY A 385 -23.03 -25.83 14.51
CA GLY A 385 -24.18 -25.03 14.11
C GLY A 385 -23.84 -23.95 13.08
N GLU A 386 -24.82 -23.59 12.28
CA GLU A 386 -24.66 -22.49 11.30
C GLU A 386 -24.69 -21.11 11.95
N LYS A 387 -25.22 -21.00 13.14
CA LYS A 387 -25.34 -19.75 13.91
C LYS A 387 -25.14 -20.05 15.40
N VAL A 388 -23.89 -20.03 15.84
CA VAL A 388 -23.52 -20.13 17.26
C VAL A 388 -23.18 -18.74 17.76
N PHE A 389 -23.67 -18.37 18.94
CA PHE A 389 -23.50 -17.04 19.49
C PHE A 389 -22.90 -17.09 20.89
N GLY A 390 -22.09 -16.08 21.19
CA GLY A 390 -21.55 -15.82 22.51
C GLY A 390 -21.35 -14.30 22.70
N VAL A 391 -20.95 -13.88 23.87
CA VAL A 391 -20.76 -12.49 24.21
C VAL A 391 -19.43 -12.29 24.94
N LEU A 392 -18.69 -11.28 24.48
CA LEU A 392 -17.57 -10.70 25.19
C LEU A 392 -18.07 -9.45 25.92
N GLU A 393 -17.99 -9.46 27.23
CA GLU A 393 -18.34 -8.33 28.09
C GLU A 393 -17.07 -7.60 28.52
N ILE A 394 -17.05 -6.26 28.36
CA ILE A 394 -15.94 -5.40 28.80
C ILE A 394 -16.51 -4.41 29.84
N THR A 395 -15.85 -4.34 30.99
CA THR A 395 -16.26 -3.49 32.12
C THR A 395 -15.13 -2.57 32.54
N SER A 396 -15.45 -1.30 32.85
CA SER A 396 -14.50 -0.38 33.47
C SER A 396 -14.55 -0.46 35.02
N ALA A 397 -13.49 0.04 35.66
CA ALA A 397 -13.46 0.19 37.11
C ALA A 397 -14.54 1.15 37.64
N GLN A 398 -15.08 2.02 36.79
CA GLN A 398 -16.17 2.94 37.08
C GLN A 398 -17.56 2.28 36.98
N GLY A 399 -17.62 1.03 36.51
CA GLY A 399 -18.85 0.26 36.38
C GLY A 399 -19.54 0.39 35.02
N GLU A 400 -18.91 1.05 34.06
CA GLU A 400 -19.39 1.07 32.66
C GLU A 400 -19.24 -0.32 32.05
N LYS A 401 -20.14 -0.68 31.14
CA LYS A 401 -20.24 -2.01 30.58
C LYS A 401 -20.58 -1.96 29.11
N GLU A 402 -19.79 -2.64 28.29
CA GLU A 402 -20.01 -2.80 26.86
C GLU A 402 -20.01 -4.28 26.49
N ASN A 403 -20.90 -4.69 25.60
CA ASN A 403 -21.02 -6.05 25.11
C ASN A 403 -20.64 -6.12 23.63
N VAL A 404 -19.78 -7.07 23.29
CA VAL A 404 -19.42 -7.38 21.91
C VAL A 404 -19.96 -8.76 21.56
N TYR A 405 -20.83 -8.82 20.57
CA TYR A 405 -21.43 -10.07 20.12
C TYR A 405 -20.45 -10.84 19.22
N VAL A 406 -20.33 -12.13 19.51
CA VAL A 406 -19.48 -13.07 18.77
C VAL A 406 -20.39 -14.07 18.08
N SER A 407 -20.29 -14.21 16.77
CA SER A 407 -21.02 -15.21 15.99
C SER A 407 -20.05 -16.15 15.28
N VAL A 408 -20.44 -17.42 15.20
CA VAL A 408 -19.60 -18.47 14.60
C VAL A 408 -20.44 -19.32 13.66
N PHE A 409 -19.90 -19.56 12.47
CA PHE A 409 -20.38 -20.54 11.50
C PHE A 409 -19.51 -21.81 11.64
N ASN A 410 -20.07 -22.86 12.22
CA ASN A 410 -19.42 -24.16 12.46
C ASN A 410 -20.35 -25.33 12.07
N PRO A 411 -20.70 -25.49 10.77
CA PRO A 411 -21.58 -26.55 10.33
C PRO A 411 -20.90 -27.92 10.45
N SER A 412 -21.68 -28.99 10.48
CA SER A 412 -21.18 -30.36 10.48
C SER A 412 -20.71 -30.86 9.11
N SER A 413 -21.11 -30.20 8.04
CA SER A 413 -20.79 -30.54 6.65
C SER A 413 -20.77 -29.25 5.80
N PRO A 414 -19.90 -29.15 4.79
CA PRO A 414 -18.84 -30.13 4.45
C PRO A 414 -17.72 -30.14 5.49
N SER A 415 -16.95 -31.23 5.54
CA SER A 415 -15.72 -31.31 6.33
C SER A 415 -14.59 -30.47 5.72
N LEU A 416 -13.55 -30.15 6.50
CA LEU A 416 -12.38 -29.42 5.97
C LEU A 416 -11.71 -30.13 4.78
N ALA A 417 -11.70 -31.48 4.78
CA ALA A 417 -11.12 -32.25 3.68
C ALA A 417 -11.94 -32.15 2.37
N GLU A 418 -13.26 -31.94 2.49
CA GLU A 418 -14.13 -31.76 1.32
C GLU A 418 -14.02 -30.35 0.73
N MET A 419 -13.36 -29.42 1.46
CA MET A 419 -13.17 -28.03 1.03
C MET A 419 -11.93 -27.80 0.15
N ASP A 420 -11.11 -28.83 -0.09
CA ASP A 420 -9.79 -28.69 -0.77
C ASP A 420 -9.83 -28.01 -2.14
N THR A 421 -10.97 -28.12 -2.86
CA THR A 421 -11.15 -27.50 -4.18
C THR A 421 -12.27 -26.46 -4.23
N LEU A 422 -12.72 -25.98 -3.07
CA LEU A 422 -13.84 -25.06 -2.95
C LEU A 422 -13.37 -23.71 -2.41
N PHE A 423 -14.01 -22.65 -2.85
CA PHE A 423 -13.84 -21.32 -2.29
C PHE A 423 -14.94 -21.05 -1.27
N VAL A 424 -14.57 -20.36 -0.19
CA VAL A 424 -15.48 -20.10 0.95
C VAL A 424 -16.14 -18.75 0.78
N GLU A 425 -17.47 -18.72 0.81
CA GLU A 425 -18.22 -17.49 1.02
C GLU A 425 -18.06 -17.04 2.47
N HIS A 426 -17.78 -15.76 2.67
CA HIS A 426 -17.64 -15.15 3.99
C HIS A 426 -18.13 -13.71 3.98
N ASN A 427 -19.02 -13.38 4.90
CA ASN A 427 -19.61 -12.03 5.01
C ASN A 427 -20.26 -11.50 3.72
N GLY A 428 -20.84 -12.38 2.91
CA GLY A 428 -21.58 -12.04 1.69
C GLY A 428 -20.72 -11.92 0.43
N TYR A 429 -19.44 -12.34 0.46
CA TYR A 429 -18.58 -12.36 -0.72
C TYR A 429 -17.67 -13.60 -0.77
N VAL A 430 -17.21 -13.93 -1.95
CA VAL A 430 -16.12 -14.89 -2.21
C VAL A 430 -14.96 -14.14 -2.82
N SER A 431 -13.81 -14.17 -2.16
CA SER A 431 -12.57 -13.56 -2.66
C SER A 431 -11.68 -14.65 -3.24
N ILE A 432 -11.35 -14.52 -4.52
CA ILE A 432 -10.50 -15.47 -5.24
C ILE A 432 -9.37 -14.69 -5.88
N ASP A 433 -8.13 -15.01 -5.51
CA ASP A 433 -6.96 -14.51 -6.20
C ASP A 433 -6.92 -15.12 -7.61
N ALA A 434 -6.62 -14.31 -8.63
CA ALA A 434 -6.56 -14.77 -10.01
C ALA A 434 -5.51 -15.86 -10.22
N THR A 435 -4.46 -15.88 -9.40
CA THR A 435 -3.40 -16.92 -9.41
C THR A 435 -3.77 -18.17 -8.61
N GLY A 436 -4.83 -18.09 -7.78
CA GLY A 436 -5.36 -19.19 -6.97
C GLY A 436 -6.31 -20.14 -7.72
N PHE A 437 -6.27 -20.18 -9.04
CA PHE A 437 -7.13 -21.06 -9.83
C PHE A 437 -6.76 -22.54 -9.63
N HIS A 438 -7.78 -23.40 -9.52
CA HIS A 438 -7.59 -24.87 -9.44
C HIS A 438 -7.42 -25.52 -10.80
N ARG A 439 -7.93 -24.90 -11.86
CA ARG A 439 -7.87 -25.41 -13.23
C ARG A 439 -7.71 -24.27 -14.21
N LYS A 440 -6.88 -24.48 -15.24
CA LYS A 440 -6.80 -23.63 -16.42
C LYS A 440 -7.12 -24.45 -17.67
N HIS A 441 -7.70 -23.82 -18.66
CA HIS A 441 -7.96 -24.43 -19.95
C HIS A 441 -7.24 -23.63 -21.03
N GLU A 442 -6.25 -24.24 -21.64
CA GLU A 442 -5.47 -23.65 -22.73
C GLU A 442 -6.06 -24.06 -24.08
N ILE A 443 -6.16 -23.14 -25.04
CA ILE A 443 -6.77 -23.36 -26.35
C ILE A 443 -5.73 -23.08 -27.44
N GLY A 444 -5.28 -24.10 -28.13
CA GLY A 444 -4.28 -23.99 -29.19
C GLY A 444 -2.95 -23.49 -28.64
N GLU A 445 -2.45 -22.37 -29.17
CA GLU A 445 -1.20 -21.75 -28.73
C GLU A 445 -1.39 -20.75 -27.59
N ILE A 446 -2.65 -20.48 -27.18
CA ILE A 446 -2.93 -19.53 -26.09
C ILE A 446 -2.71 -20.22 -24.76
N LYS A 447 -1.78 -19.68 -23.98
CA LYS A 447 -1.43 -20.15 -22.64
C LYS A 447 -1.69 -19.08 -21.59
N PHE A 448 -1.88 -19.51 -20.35
CA PHE A 448 -1.97 -18.65 -19.17
C PHE A 448 -0.82 -18.99 -18.24
N ASP A 449 0.10 -18.05 -18.08
CA ASP A 449 1.26 -18.21 -17.20
C ASP A 449 1.13 -17.25 -16.01
N VAL A 450 1.61 -17.68 -14.84
CA VAL A 450 1.75 -16.82 -13.67
C VAL A 450 3.08 -16.09 -13.79
N VAL A 451 3.02 -14.76 -13.73
CA VAL A 451 4.20 -13.90 -13.81
C VAL A 451 4.54 -13.42 -12.41
N GLU A 452 5.74 -13.75 -11.93
CA GLU A 452 6.20 -13.31 -10.62
C GLU A 452 6.76 -11.88 -10.65
N GLY A 453 6.70 -11.20 -9.51
CA GLY A 453 7.25 -9.85 -9.33
C GLY A 453 6.39 -8.71 -9.90
N LEU A 454 5.20 -8.98 -10.44
CA LEU A 454 4.36 -7.97 -11.09
C LEU A 454 3.17 -7.52 -10.25
N GLY A 455 2.43 -8.43 -9.65
CA GLY A 455 1.14 -8.15 -9.03
C GLY A 455 1.20 -7.80 -7.53
N PHE A 456 0.01 -7.80 -6.92
CA PHE A 456 -0.17 -7.53 -5.49
C PHE A 456 0.54 -8.56 -4.59
N ASP A 457 0.55 -9.83 -4.99
CA ASP A 457 1.22 -10.92 -4.28
C ASP A 457 2.56 -11.31 -4.90
N ASN A 458 3.20 -10.41 -5.66
CA ASN A 458 4.37 -10.68 -6.48
C ASN A 458 4.11 -11.75 -7.57
N LYS A 459 2.87 -11.87 -8.02
CA LYS A 459 2.44 -12.78 -9.08
C LYS A 459 1.53 -12.09 -10.07
#